data_a7f4fc2246cec106e4f50fabcb0bbe67
#
_entry.id   a7f4fc2246cec106e4f50fabcb0bbe67
#
_cell.length_a   1.000
_cell.length_b   1.000
_cell.length_c   1.000
_cell.angle_alpha   90.00
_cell.angle_beta   90.00
_cell.angle_gamma   90.00
#
_symmetry.space_group_name_H-M   'P 1'
#
loop_
_entity.id
_entity.type
_entity.pdbx_description
1 polymer ?
#
loop_
_entity_poly.entity_id
_entity_poly.type
_entity_poly.pdbx_seq_one_letter_code
_entity_poly.pdbx_strand_id
1 'polypeptide(L)'
;CCDFLFSWWGVSRVLDCVARRQRQMGRRDSTEESYNCSVQTLKSFEDTPVEHQWLLDTTEKWCKDRAIYLALLESIKIADGGESKVSKDAIPSILQEALAVSFDEHVGHDYVENVQERYEFYHMEEYKTPFDIEKFNTVTKGGLSNKTLNVALAGTGVGKSLFMCHMAAACLSQGKNVLYITMEMSEEKIAERIDANLLNVNIKDIGTIPEQIFTSRVAEIGRKTQGRLIIKEYPTASAHAGHFKGLLNELSLKKYFKPDIVFVDYLNICASSRYKGHIVNSYTYVKAIAEELRGLAVENDV
;
A
#
# COMPACT_ATOMS: atom_id res chain seq x y z
N CYS A 1 -9.68 2.23 -25.79
CA CYS A 1 -8.41 2.62 -26.44
C CYS A 1 -7.19 1.87 -25.91
N CYS A 2 -7.23 1.32 -24.70
CA CYS A 2 -6.10 0.58 -24.12
C CYS A 2 -5.91 -0.82 -24.74
N ASP A 3 -6.97 -1.50 -25.14
CA ASP A 3 -6.89 -2.82 -25.78
C ASP A 3 -6.16 -2.85 -27.13
N PHE A 4 -5.96 -1.67 -27.74
CA PHE A 4 -5.27 -1.53 -29.01
C PHE A 4 -3.74 -1.42 -28.90
N LEU A 5 -3.20 -1.21 -27.71
CA LEU A 5 -1.75 -1.02 -27.50
C LEU A 5 -1.01 -2.34 -27.27
N PHE A 6 -1.70 -3.43 -26.98
CA PHE A 6 -1.10 -4.70 -26.57
C PHE A 6 -1.25 -5.86 -27.58
N SER A 7 -1.79 -5.58 -28.79
CA SER A 7 -1.66 -6.54 -29.87
C SER A 7 -0.33 -6.30 -30.60
N TRP A 8 0.25 -7.32 -31.20
CA TRP A 8 1.47 -7.26 -32.03
C TRP A 8 1.40 -6.09 -33.07
N TRP A 9 0.20 -5.69 -33.45
CA TRP A 9 -0.11 -4.54 -34.26
C TRP A 9 0.08 -3.20 -33.51
N GLY A 10 -0.14 -3.16 -32.20
CA GLY A 10 0.05 -1.99 -31.35
C GLY A 10 1.53 -1.65 -31.17
N VAL A 11 2.38 -2.64 -30.92
CA VAL A 11 3.83 -2.45 -30.81
C VAL A 11 4.41 -1.90 -32.11
N SER A 12 3.98 -2.40 -33.25
CA SER A 12 4.41 -1.90 -34.57
C SER A 12 3.99 -0.44 -34.80
N ARG A 13 2.78 -0.01 -34.34
CA ARG A 13 2.32 1.37 -34.46
C ARG A 13 3.00 2.32 -33.48
N VAL A 14 3.30 1.86 -32.25
CA VAL A 14 4.09 2.66 -31.30
C VAL A 14 5.50 2.87 -31.82
N LEU A 15 6.11 1.83 -32.38
CA LEU A 15 7.41 1.92 -33.05
C LEU A 15 7.37 2.86 -34.25
N ASP A 16 6.31 2.85 -35.04
CA ASP A 16 6.11 3.75 -36.16
C ASP A 16 5.85 5.20 -35.70
N CYS A 17 5.12 5.40 -34.61
CA CYS A 17 4.86 6.70 -34.00
C CYS A 17 6.13 7.29 -33.37
N VAL A 18 6.90 6.48 -32.64
CA VAL A 18 8.21 6.87 -32.10
C VAL A 18 9.19 7.16 -33.22
N ALA A 19 9.23 6.32 -34.26
CA ALA A 19 10.08 6.53 -35.43
C ALA A 19 9.66 7.75 -36.27
N ARG A 20 8.36 8.09 -36.35
CA ARG A 20 7.88 9.34 -37.01
C ARG A 20 8.21 10.56 -36.17
N ARG A 21 8.05 10.49 -34.86
CA ARG A 21 8.37 11.59 -33.94
C ARG A 21 9.87 11.83 -33.86
N GLN A 22 10.68 10.76 -33.85
CA GLN A 22 12.12 10.86 -33.98
C GLN A 22 12.58 11.38 -35.35
N ARG A 23 11.92 11.00 -36.43
CA ARG A 23 12.17 11.59 -37.76
C ARG A 23 11.84 13.08 -37.83
N GLN A 24 10.87 13.55 -37.06
CA GLN A 24 10.55 14.99 -36.95
C GLN A 24 11.50 15.73 -35.99
N MET A 25 11.98 15.08 -34.89
CA MET A 25 12.95 15.66 -33.95
C MET A 25 14.41 15.38 -34.35
N GLY A 26 14.67 14.33 -35.14
CA GLY A 26 15.99 13.76 -35.40
C GLY A 26 16.68 14.22 -36.67
N ARG A 27 16.31 15.36 -37.22
CA ARG A 27 17.08 15.91 -38.38
C ARG A 27 18.39 16.56 -38.00
N ARG A 28 18.83 16.56 -36.78
CA ARG A 28 20.11 17.15 -36.36
C ARG A 28 21.11 16.30 -35.63
N ASP A 29 20.74 15.29 -34.81
CA ASP A 29 21.73 14.68 -33.91
C ASP A 29 21.64 13.17 -33.60
N SER A 30 20.89 12.34 -34.32
CA SER A 30 20.96 10.89 -34.14
C SER A 30 21.75 10.22 -35.25
N THR A 31 22.91 9.70 -34.92
CA THR A 31 23.73 8.88 -35.82
C THR A 31 22.98 7.57 -36.14
N GLU A 32 23.23 7.03 -37.35
CA GLU A 32 22.69 5.73 -37.80
C GLU A 32 23.01 4.59 -36.80
N GLU A 33 24.10 4.73 -36.06
CA GLU A 33 24.49 3.84 -34.95
C GLU A 33 23.49 3.86 -33.79
N SER A 34 22.98 5.03 -33.39
CA SER A 34 21.98 5.16 -32.31
C SER A 34 20.64 4.51 -32.69
N TYR A 35 20.23 4.63 -33.96
CA TYR A 35 19.05 3.96 -34.48
C TYR A 35 19.22 2.44 -34.48
N ASN A 36 20.35 1.94 -34.98
CA ASN A 36 20.65 0.50 -35.03
C ASN A 36 20.78 -0.11 -33.62
N CYS A 37 21.36 0.61 -32.66
CA CYS A 37 21.40 0.19 -31.27
C CYS A 37 19.99 0.06 -30.68
N SER A 38 19.13 1.04 -30.91
CA SER A 38 17.73 1.02 -30.44
C SER A 38 16.93 -0.15 -31.06
N VAL A 39 17.12 -0.41 -32.34
CA VAL A 39 16.48 -1.55 -33.04
C VAL A 39 17.01 -2.89 -32.52
N GLN A 40 18.30 -3.01 -32.24
CA GLN A 40 18.87 -4.23 -31.64
C GLN A 40 18.32 -4.45 -30.23
N THR A 41 18.25 -3.41 -29.41
CA THR A 41 17.67 -3.49 -28.06
C THR A 41 16.21 -3.96 -28.11
N LEU A 42 15.41 -3.41 -29.04
CA LEU A 42 14.01 -3.85 -29.20
C LEU A 42 13.88 -5.30 -29.66
N LYS A 43 14.79 -5.79 -30.49
CA LYS A 43 14.82 -7.19 -30.93
C LYS A 43 15.31 -8.16 -29.86
N SER A 44 15.99 -7.66 -28.82
CA SER A 44 16.48 -8.48 -27.69
C SER A 44 15.40 -8.69 -26.61
N PHE A 45 14.24 -8.03 -26.70
CA PHE A 45 13.16 -8.27 -25.77
C PHE A 45 12.53 -9.64 -26.04
N GLU A 46 12.59 -10.51 -25.04
CA GLU A 46 11.91 -11.80 -25.06
C GLU A 46 10.43 -11.60 -24.67
N ASP A 47 9.56 -12.36 -25.31
CA ASP A 47 8.12 -12.35 -25.03
C ASP A 47 7.86 -13.18 -23.75
N THR A 48 8.17 -12.59 -22.59
CA THR A 48 7.90 -13.20 -21.31
C THR A 48 6.49 -12.84 -20.86
N PRO A 49 5.67 -13.80 -20.40
CA PRO A 49 4.35 -13.49 -19.86
C PRO A 49 4.50 -12.65 -18.60
N VAL A 50 4.03 -11.42 -18.64
CA VAL A 50 4.06 -10.45 -17.53
C VAL A 50 2.61 -10.23 -17.08
N GLU A 51 2.41 -10.14 -15.78
CA GLU A 51 1.11 -9.78 -15.22
C GLU A 51 0.67 -8.40 -15.73
N HIS A 52 -0.51 -8.35 -16.35
CA HIS A 52 -1.01 -7.14 -17.01
C HIS A 52 -1.08 -5.93 -16.05
N GLN A 53 -1.53 -6.13 -14.82
CA GLN A 53 -1.64 -5.06 -13.83
C GLN A 53 -0.25 -4.52 -13.45
N TRP A 54 0.71 -5.40 -13.21
CA TRP A 54 2.08 -4.99 -12.91
C TRP A 54 2.69 -4.16 -14.06
N LEU A 55 2.40 -4.54 -15.31
CA LEU A 55 2.89 -3.82 -16.49
C LEU A 55 2.28 -2.41 -16.57
N LEU A 56 0.98 -2.29 -16.32
CA LEU A 56 0.28 -1.00 -16.28
C LEU A 56 0.86 -0.09 -15.20
N ASP A 57 0.96 -0.59 -13.97
CA ASP A 57 1.46 0.18 -12.82
C ASP A 57 2.91 0.63 -13.02
N THR A 58 3.75 -0.26 -13.57
CA THR A 58 5.16 0.04 -13.85
C THR A 58 5.30 1.06 -14.97
N THR A 59 4.49 0.94 -16.03
CA THR A 59 4.49 1.87 -17.16
C THR A 59 3.97 3.24 -16.73
N GLU A 60 2.90 3.29 -15.95
CA GLU A 60 2.36 4.53 -15.40
C GLU A 60 3.39 5.25 -14.54
N LYS A 61 4.03 4.53 -13.63
CA LYS A 61 5.09 5.08 -12.79
C LYS A 61 6.22 5.66 -13.64
N TRP A 62 6.68 4.92 -14.64
CA TRP A 62 7.73 5.39 -15.54
C TRP A 62 7.30 6.65 -16.31
N CYS A 63 6.06 6.70 -16.81
CA CYS A 63 5.52 7.87 -17.50
C CYS A 63 5.44 9.10 -16.58
N LYS A 64 5.00 8.92 -15.32
CA LYS A 64 4.97 9.98 -14.30
C LYS A 64 6.37 10.51 -14.01
N ASP A 65 7.31 9.63 -13.69
CA ASP A 65 8.70 9.99 -13.38
C ASP A 65 9.34 10.73 -14.58
N ARG A 66 9.09 10.25 -15.79
CA ARG A 66 9.61 10.86 -17.01
C ARG A 66 8.99 12.22 -17.30
N ALA A 67 7.69 12.39 -17.11
CA ALA A 67 7.00 13.66 -17.26
C ALA A 67 7.55 14.72 -16.31
N ILE A 68 7.71 14.37 -15.02
CA ILE A 68 8.29 15.24 -14.00
C ILE A 68 9.73 15.62 -14.37
N TYR A 69 10.55 14.66 -14.77
CA TYR A 69 11.94 14.92 -15.18
C TYR A 69 12.01 15.92 -16.34
N LEU A 70 11.19 15.73 -17.36
CA LEU A 70 11.16 16.62 -18.54
C LEU A 70 10.66 18.02 -18.16
N ALA A 71 9.62 18.12 -17.34
CA ALA A 71 9.08 19.39 -16.86
C ALA A 71 10.11 20.16 -16.01
N LEU A 72 10.89 19.48 -15.17
CA LEU A 72 11.98 20.09 -14.42
C LEU A 72 13.09 20.60 -15.34
N LEU A 73 13.51 19.81 -16.34
CA LEU A 73 14.51 20.26 -17.31
C LEU A 73 14.04 21.49 -18.10
N GLU A 74 12.78 21.52 -18.50
CA GLU A 74 12.20 22.67 -19.20
C GLU A 74 12.11 23.90 -18.29
N SER A 75 11.68 23.70 -17.05
CA SER A 75 11.61 24.74 -16.02
C SER A 75 12.99 25.38 -15.75
N ILE A 76 14.05 24.58 -15.69
CA ILE A 76 15.42 25.04 -15.51
C ILE A 76 15.84 25.88 -16.73
N LYS A 77 15.59 25.43 -17.96
CA LYS A 77 15.90 26.18 -19.18
C LYS A 77 15.21 27.55 -19.23
N ILE A 78 13.94 27.60 -18.77
CA ILE A 78 13.16 28.86 -18.67
C ILE A 78 13.73 29.78 -17.57
N ALA A 79 14.13 29.20 -16.41
CA ALA A 79 14.68 29.95 -15.28
C ALA A 79 16.05 30.57 -15.62
N ASP A 80 16.90 29.84 -16.34
CA ASP A 80 18.24 30.25 -16.75
C ASP A 80 18.24 31.32 -17.89
N GLY A 81 17.07 31.67 -18.41
CA GLY A 81 16.96 32.70 -19.47
C GLY A 81 17.42 32.23 -20.84
N GLY A 82 17.41 30.92 -21.12
CA GLY A 82 17.63 30.35 -22.44
C GLY A 82 16.61 30.85 -23.47
N GLU A 83 16.83 30.61 -24.77
CA GLU A 83 16.01 31.07 -25.91
C GLU A 83 14.53 30.60 -25.92
N SER A 84 13.95 30.31 -24.74
CA SER A 84 12.56 29.93 -24.64
C SER A 84 11.67 31.18 -24.73
N LYS A 85 10.71 31.17 -25.66
CA LYS A 85 9.69 32.19 -25.79
C LYS A 85 8.65 32.18 -24.63
N VAL A 86 8.88 31.36 -23.64
CA VAL A 86 7.94 31.06 -22.52
C VAL A 86 8.34 31.88 -21.30
N SER A 87 7.37 32.58 -20.70
CA SER A 87 7.57 33.36 -19.48
C SER A 87 7.86 32.45 -18.27
N LYS A 88 8.61 32.95 -17.29
CA LYS A 88 8.85 32.25 -16.00
C LYS A 88 7.55 31.93 -15.26
N ASP A 89 6.48 32.69 -15.49
CA ASP A 89 5.17 32.45 -14.91
C ASP A 89 4.48 31.15 -15.41
N ALA A 90 4.98 30.56 -16.49
CA ALA A 90 4.47 29.28 -17.00
C ALA A 90 5.06 28.05 -16.29
N ILE A 91 6.12 28.20 -15.48
CA ILE A 91 6.76 27.09 -14.78
C ILE A 91 5.77 26.31 -13.89
N PRO A 92 4.90 26.95 -13.08
CA PRO A 92 3.92 26.23 -12.29
C PRO A 92 2.96 25.39 -13.13
N SER A 93 2.50 25.91 -14.27
CA SER A 93 1.62 25.19 -15.20
C SER A 93 2.29 23.96 -15.81
N ILE A 94 3.54 24.08 -16.26
CA ILE A 94 4.33 22.96 -16.81
C ILE A 94 4.50 21.84 -15.78
N LEU A 95 4.80 22.21 -14.53
CA LEU A 95 4.94 21.22 -13.44
C LEU A 95 3.59 20.59 -13.07
N GLN A 96 2.51 21.37 -13.08
CA GLN A 96 1.16 20.87 -12.79
C GLN A 96 0.68 19.89 -13.86
N GLU A 97 0.92 20.15 -15.13
CA GLU A 97 0.61 19.23 -16.23
C GLU A 97 1.39 17.91 -16.10
N ALA A 98 2.68 17.97 -15.73
CA ALA A 98 3.49 16.79 -15.51
C ALA A 98 3.00 15.93 -14.32
N LEU A 99 2.50 16.58 -13.27
CA LEU A 99 1.93 15.90 -12.11
C LEU A 99 0.54 15.30 -12.39
N ALA A 100 -0.17 15.80 -13.39
CA ALA A 100 -1.49 15.31 -13.79
C ALA A 100 -1.44 14.06 -14.67
N VAL A 101 -0.26 13.57 -15.05
CA VAL A 101 -0.12 12.35 -15.86
C VAL A 101 -0.61 11.15 -15.02
N SER A 102 -1.70 10.53 -15.46
CA SER A 102 -2.28 9.32 -14.86
C SER A 102 -2.90 8.46 -15.95
N PHE A 103 -2.87 7.14 -15.75
CA PHE A 103 -3.58 6.17 -16.58
C PHE A 103 -4.96 5.83 -15.98
N ASP A 104 -5.26 6.42 -14.83
CA ASP A 104 -6.55 6.25 -14.19
C ASP A 104 -7.63 6.99 -15.01
N GLU A 105 -8.52 6.24 -15.64
CA GLU A 105 -9.68 6.77 -16.37
C GLU A 105 -10.78 7.22 -15.39
N HIS A 106 -10.67 6.81 -14.11
CA HIS A 106 -11.67 7.08 -13.07
C HIS A 106 -11.37 8.39 -12.35
N VAL A 107 -11.63 9.51 -13.01
CA VAL A 107 -11.50 10.85 -12.41
C VAL A 107 -12.77 11.18 -11.58
N GLY A 108 -13.02 10.37 -10.56
CA GLY A 108 -14.21 10.54 -9.72
C GLY A 108 -15.43 9.79 -10.27
N HIS A 109 -16.55 9.93 -9.57
CA HIS A 109 -17.81 9.26 -9.87
C HIS A 109 -18.80 10.27 -10.46
N ASP A 110 -19.17 10.11 -11.72
CA ASP A 110 -20.25 10.92 -12.29
C ASP A 110 -21.60 10.50 -11.75
N TYR A 111 -22.29 11.44 -11.10
CA TYR A 111 -23.53 11.12 -10.38
C TYR A 111 -24.65 10.67 -11.32
N VAL A 112 -24.71 11.16 -12.54
CA VAL A 112 -25.77 10.84 -13.49
C VAL A 112 -25.38 9.66 -14.39
N GLU A 113 -24.15 9.65 -14.88
CA GLU A 113 -23.68 8.63 -15.82
C GLU A 113 -23.43 7.26 -15.13
N ASN A 114 -22.85 7.25 -13.92
CA ASN A 114 -22.52 6.02 -13.20
C ASN A 114 -23.67 5.48 -12.32
N VAL A 115 -24.91 5.60 -12.75
CA VAL A 115 -26.09 5.11 -11.99
C VAL A 115 -26.05 3.60 -11.79
N GLN A 116 -25.66 2.85 -12.81
CA GLN A 116 -25.61 1.39 -12.77
C GLN A 116 -24.57 0.89 -11.77
N GLU A 117 -23.38 1.46 -11.77
CA GLU A 117 -22.30 1.12 -10.81
C GLU A 117 -22.74 1.37 -9.36
N ARG A 118 -23.43 2.48 -9.11
CA ARG A 118 -24.00 2.76 -7.78
C ARG A 118 -25.08 1.77 -7.37
N TYR A 119 -25.94 1.40 -8.30
CA TYR A 119 -26.98 0.42 -8.01
C TYR A 119 -26.37 -0.93 -7.63
N GLU A 120 -25.36 -1.38 -8.36
CA GLU A 120 -24.61 -2.60 -8.06
C GLU A 120 -23.89 -2.49 -6.71
N PHE A 121 -23.24 -1.37 -6.43
CA PHE A 121 -22.59 -1.12 -5.15
C PHE A 121 -23.59 -1.18 -3.97
N TYR A 122 -24.77 -0.63 -4.11
CA TYR A 122 -25.79 -0.68 -3.04
C TYR A 122 -26.35 -2.08 -2.78
N HIS A 123 -26.21 -2.98 -3.75
CA HIS A 123 -26.68 -4.36 -3.65
C HIS A 123 -25.54 -5.37 -3.40
N MET A 124 -24.29 -4.92 -3.44
CA MET A 124 -23.16 -5.73 -3.02
C MET A 124 -23.16 -5.90 -1.50
N GLU A 125 -23.06 -7.14 -1.04
CA GLU A 125 -22.79 -7.39 0.37
C GLU A 125 -21.36 -6.91 0.69
N GLU A 126 -21.24 -5.90 1.57
CA GLU A 126 -19.97 -5.42 2.04
C GLU A 126 -19.27 -6.52 2.82
N TYR A 127 -18.12 -6.97 2.31
CA TYR A 127 -17.32 -7.97 3.01
C TYR A 127 -16.67 -7.35 4.24
N LYS A 128 -17.11 -7.79 5.43
CA LYS A 128 -16.57 -7.35 6.72
C LYS A 128 -15.79 -8.46 7.39
N THR A 129 -14.78 -8.10 8.15
CA THR A 129 -14.07 -9.02 9.03
C THR A 129 -14.83 -9.10 10.35
N PRO A 130 -15.52 -10.21 10.66
CA PRO A 130 -16.33 -10.30 11.87
C PRO A 130 -15.42 -10.47 13.12
N PHE A 131 -15.92 -9.98 14.23
CA PHE A 131 -15.35 -10.31 15.54
C PHE A 131 -15.80 -11.73 15.93
N ASP A 132 -15.02 -12.40 16.77
CA ASP A 132 -15.46 -13.64 17.45
C ASP A 132 -16.42 -13.35 18.62
N ILE A 133 -16.55 -12.07 19.01
CA ILE A 133 -17.45 -11.60 20.05
C ILE A 133 -18.72 -11.02 19.41
N GLU A 134 -19.83 -11.77 19.48
CA GLU A 134 -21.14 -11.47 18.86
C GLU A 134 -21.61 -10.03 19.09
N LYS A 135 -21.40 -9.50 20.31
CA LYS A 135 -21.85 -8.16 20.65
C LYS A 135 -21.18 -7.07 19.80
N PHE A 136 -19.90 -7.26 19.46
CA PHE A 136 -19.21 -6.32 18.57
C PHE A 136 -19.74 -6.41 17.16
N ASN A 137 -20.09 -7.60 16.66
CA ASN A 137 -20.70 -7.77 15.34
C ASN A 137 -22.07 -7.07 15.28
N THR A 138 -22.85 -7.15 16.35
CA THR A 138 -24.13 -6.44 16.42
C THR A 138 -23.95 -4.92 16.33
N VAL A 139 -22.99 -4.37 17.08
CA VAL A 139 -22.70 -2.92 17.10
C VAL A 139 -22.13 -2.43 15.78
N THR A 140 -21.21 -3.20 15.16
CA THR A 140 -20.54 -2.86 13.91
C THR A 140 -21.32 -3.31 12.66
N LYS A 141 -22.49 -3.91 12.85
CA LYS A 141 -23.30 -4.47 11.74
C LYS A 141 -22.51 -5.45 10.87
N GLY A 142 -21.88 -6.43 11.52
CA GLY A 142 -21.24 -7.55 10.86
C GLY A 142 -19.70 -7.58 10.96
N GLY A 143 -19.06 -6.58 11.52
CA GLY A 143 -17.60 -6.57 11.69
C GLY A 143 -16.90 -5.31 11.21
N LEU A 144 -15.62 -5.42 10.90
CA LEU A 144 -14.76 -4.35 10.44
C LEU A 144 -14.72 -4.31 8.91
N SER A 145 -14.94 -3.14 8.34
CA SER A 145 -14.83 -2.88 6.89
C SER A 145 -13.38 -2.54 6.53
N ASN A 146 -12.97 -2.89 5.32
CA ASN A 146 -11.69 -2.45 4.76
C ASN A 146 -11.63 -0.92 4.60
N LYS A 147 -10.42 -0.37 4.46
CA LYS A 147 -10.18 1.08 4.30
C LYS A 147 -10.65 1.92 5.50
N THR A 148 -10.76 1.30 6.67
CA THR A 148 -11.20 1.99 7.89
C THR A 148 -10.15 1.94 8.98
N LEU A 149 -10.13 3.00 9.81
CA LEU A 149 -9.37 3.02 11.06
C LEU A 149 -10.33 2.78 12.22
N ASN A 150 -10.14 1.67 12.93
CA ASN A 150 -10.90 1.33 14.12
C ASN A 150 -10.02 1.50 15.36
N VAL A 151 -10.49 2.19 16.38
CA VAL A 151 -9.72 2.51 17.57
C VAL A 151 -10.32 1.83 18.80
N ALA A 152 -9.55 0.93 19.41
CA ALA A 152 -9.89 0.35 20.70
C ALA A 152 -9.41 1.30 21.81
N LEU A 153 -10.35 1.94 22.49
CA LEU A 153 -10.08 2.85 23.61
C LEU A 153 -10.27 2.14 24.94
N ALA A 154 -9.21 2.12 25.75
CA ALA A 154 -9.24 1.59 27.11
C ALA A 154 -8.22 2.31 28.00
N GLY A 155 -8.51 2.38 29.28
CA GLY A 155 -7.58 2.89 30.28
C GLY A 155 -6.33 2.03 30.44
N THR A 156 -5.34 2.54 31.16
CA THR A 156 -4.12 1.79 31.46
C THR A 156 -4.44 0.55 32.29
N GLY A 157 -3.87 -0.60 31.93
CA GLY A 157 -4.04 -1.87 32.66
C GLY A 157 -5.39 -2.58 32.45
N VAL A 158 -6.33 -2.03 31.68
CA VAL A 158 -7.66 -2.63 31.43
C VAL A 158 -7.59 -3.82 30.45
N GLY A 159 -6.47 -4.00 29.74
CA GLY A 159 -6.29 -5.15 28.84
C GLY A 159 -6.38 -4.83 27.36
N LYS A 160 -6.11 -3.58 26.93
CA LYS A 160 -6.12 -3.18 25.52
C LYS A 160 -5.28 -4.11 24.62
N SER A 161 -4.01 -4.33 24.97
CA SER A 161 -3.12 -5.21 24.19
C SER A 161 -3.57 -6.67 24.21
N LEU A 162 -4.19 -7.14 25.31
CA LEU A 162 -4.78 -8.47 25.36
C LEU A 162 -5.95 -8.61 24.40
N PHE A 163 -6.83 -7.61 24.36
CA PHE A 163 -7.93 -7.56 23.42
C PHE A 163 -7.42 -7.56 21.96
N MET A 164 -6.39 -6.76 21.66
CA MET A 164 -5.81 -6.71 20.31
C MET A 164 -5.15 -8.04 19.91
N CYS A 165 -4.42 -8.70 20.85
CA CYS A 165 -3.87 -10.04 20.62
C CYS A 165 -4.97 -11.09 20.38
N HIS A 166 -6.06 -11.01 21.15
CA HIS A 166 -7.22 -11.88 20.98
C HIS A 166 -7.86 -11.70 19.60
N MET A 167 -8.08 -10.45 19.18
CA MET A 167 -8.62 -10.14 17.86
C MET A 167 -7.69 -10.58 16.74
N ALA A 168 -6.38 -10.44 16.90
CA ALA A 168 -5.40 -10.91 15.92
C ALA A 168 -5.45 -12.45 15.78
N ALA A 169 -5.57 -13.17 16.88
CA ALA A 169 -5.76 -14.62 16.90
C ALA A 169 -7.08 -15.05 16.24
N ALA A 170 -8.17 -14.34 16.52
CA ALA A 170 -9.47 -14.58 15.90
C ALA A 170 -9.46 -14.36 14.38
N CYS A 171 -8.84 -13.28 13.92
CA CYS A 171 -8.66 -12.99 12.48
C CYS A 171 -7.81 -14.07 11.80
N LEU A 172 -6.71 -14.49 12.42
CA LEU A 172 -5.88 -15.59 11.90
C LEU A 172 -6.69 -16.89 11.79
N SER A 173 -7.50 -17.22 12.80
CA SER A 173 -8.35 -18.42 12.79
C SER A 173 -9.43 -18.37 11.69
N GLN A 174 -9.83 -17.18 11.25
CA GLN A 174 -10.72 -16.96 10.10
C GLN A 174 -10.02 -17.03 8.74
N GLY A 175 -8.71 -17.34 8.71
CA GLY A 175 -7.94 -17.43 7.48
C GLY A 175 -7.41 -16.09 6.95
N LYS A 176 -7.45 -15.02 7.76
CA LYS A 176 -6.96 -13.71 7.37
C LYS A 176 -5.45 -13.59 7.51
N ASN A 177 -4.86 -12.79 6.63
CA ASN A 177 -3.48 -12.34 6.79
C ASN A 177 -3.43 -11.15 7.76
N VAL A 178 -2.73 -11.32 8.85
CA VAL A 178 -2.67 -10.37 9.96
C VAL A 178 -1.27 -9.80 10.09
N LEU A 179 -1.15 -8.48 10.10
CA LEU A 179 0.07 -7.79 10.49
C LEU A 179 -0.14 -7.13 11.85
N TYR A 180 0.68 -7.50 12.83
CA TYR A 180 0.66 -6.89 14.16
C TYR A 180 1.92 -6.05 14.37
N ILE A 181 1.76 -4.75 14.52
CA ILE A 181 2.84 -3.79 14.78
C ILE A 181 2.79 -3.43 16.26
N THR A 182 3.87 -3.71 16.97
CA THR A 182 4.02 -3.35 18.38
C THR A 182 5.13 -2.32 18.58
N MET A 183 4.90 -1.37 19.48
CA MET A 183 5.90 -0.37 19.90
C MET A 183 6.04 -0.30 21.42
N GLU A 184 5.31 -1.14 22.15
CA GLU A 184 5.35 -1.23 23.61
C GLU A 184 5.99 -2.53 24.09
N MET A 185 5.77 -3.61 23.36
CA MET A 185 6.20 -4.96 23.73
C MET A 185 7.02 -5.60 22.63
N SER A 186 7.90 -6.55 22.99
CA SER A 186 8.66 -7.32 22.00
C SER A 186 7.77 -8.26 21.18
N GLU A 187 8.26 -8.65 19.99
CA GLU A 187 7.59 -9.59 19.08
C GLU A 187 7.23 -10.90 19.80
N GLU A 188 8.15 -11.43 20.64
CA GLU A 188 7.96 -12.67 21.37
C GLU A 188 6.88 -12.54 22.46
N LYS A 189 6.77 -11.39 23.10
CA LYS A 189 5.74 -11.16 24.13
C LYS A 189 4.34 -11.02 23.54
N ILE A 190 4.22 -10.48 22.34
CA ILE A 190 2.97 -10.49 21.60
C ILE A 190 2.64 -11.91 21.14
N ALA A 191 3.63 -12.63 20.60
CA ALA A 191 3.47 -14.02 20.18
C ALA A 191 3.02 -14.91 21.34
N GLU A 192 3.65 -14.80 22.53
CA GLU A 192 3.26 -15.53 23.76
C GLU A 192 1.77 -15.34 24.10
N ARG A 193 1.23 -14.12 23.96
CA ARG A 193 -0.19 -13.83 24.21
C ARG A 193 -1.11 -14.44 23.16
N ILE A 194 -0.68 -14.41 21.91
CA ILE A 194 -1.43 -15.00 20.79
C ILE A 194 -1.42 -16.52 20.90
N ASP A 195 -0.26 -17.12 21.24
CA ASP A 195 -0.14 -18.56 21.47
C ASP A 195 -1.02 -19.03 22.64
N ALA A 196 -1.04 -18.29 23.76
CA ALA A 196 -1.91 -18.59 24.89
C ALA A 196 -3.39 -18.68 24.45
N ASN A 197 -3.80 -17.77 23.59
CA ASN A 197 -5.15 -17.72 23.05
C ASN A 197 -5.43 -18.88 22.09
N LEU A 198 -4.59 -19.08 21.09
CA LEU A 198 -4.77 -20.10 20.05
C LEU A 198 -4.64 -21.53 20.59
N LEU A 199 -3.77 -21.75 21.57
CA LEU A 199 -3.55 -23.05 22.21
C LEU A 199 -4.53 -23.31 23.36
N ASN A 200 -5.33 -22.30 23.73
CA ASN A 200 -6.26 -22.34 24.85
C ASN A 200 -5.58 -22.79 26.17
N VAL A 201 -4.47 -22.13 26.50
CA VAL A 201 -3.69 -22.36 27.71
C VAL A 201 -3.49 -21.06 28.47
N ASN A 202 -3.26 -21.16 29.79
CA ASN A 202 -2.92 -19.96 30.53
C ASN A 202 -1.53 -19.48 30.12
N ILE A 203 -1.36 -18.16 29.96
CA ILE A 203 -0.08 -17.55 29.56
C ILE A 203 1.09 -17.95 30.48
N LYS A 204 0.82 -18.17 31.75
CA LYS A 204 1.84 -18.60 32.72
C LYS A 204 2.34 -20.04 32.48
N ASP A 205 1.53 -20.84 31.82
CA ASP A 205 1.79 -22.27 31.62
C ASP A 205 2.47 -22.52 30.24
N ILE A 206 2.54 -21.52 29.35
CA ILE A 206 3.18 -21.68 28.03
C ILE A 206 4.62 -22.18 28.16
N GLY A 207 5.41 -21.59 29.06
CA GLY A 207 6.80 -21.96 29.26
C GLY A 207 7.00 -23.37 29.82
N THR A 208 5.94 -24.04 30.31
CA THR A 208 5.98 -25.41 30.80
C THR A 208 5.58 -26.47 29.78
N ILE A 209 5.10 -26.05 28.63
CA ILE A 209 4.69 -26.97 27.57
C ILE A 209 5.93 -27.58 26.91
N PRO A 210 6.03 -28.93 26.83
CA PRO A 210 7.13 -29.58 26.12
C PRO A 210 7.20 -29.13 24.64
N GLU A 211 8.41 -28.89 24.16
CA GLU A 211 8.68 -28.38 22.79
C GLU A 211 7.92 -29.14 21.67
N GLN A 212 7.94 -30.49 21.76
CA GLN A 212 7.26 -31.32 20.79
C GLN A 212 5.74 -31.12 20.73
N ILE A 213 5.14 -30.87 21.91
CA ILE A 213 3.69 -30.62 22.02
C ILE A 213 3.39 -29.22 21.49
N PHE A 214 4.19 -28.23 21.86
CA PHE A 214 4.03 -26.86 21.41
C PHE A 214 4.12 -26.79 19.90
N THR A 215 5.21 -27.28 19.27
CA THR A 215 5.42 -27.29 17.83
C THR A 215 4.34 -28.05 17.07
N SER A 216 3.89 -29.19 17.60
CA SER A 216 2.80 -29.95 16.97
C SER A 216 1.48 -29.20 16.96
N ARG A 217 1.10 -28.54 18.07
CA ARG A 217 -0.13 -27.73 18.16
C ARG A 217 -0.08 -26.50 17.25
N VAL A 218 1.05 -25.79 17.23
CA VAL A 218 1.23 -24.63 16.32
C VAL A 218 1.17 -25.07 14.85
N ALA A 219 1.79 -26.21 14.51
CA ALA A 219 1.69 -26.78 13.17
C ALA A 219 0.26 -27.20 12.80
N GLU A 220 -0.54 -27.65 13.77
CA GLU A 220 -1.96 -27.95 13.54
C GLU A 220 -2.77 -26.69 13.24
N ILE A 221 -2.52 -25.58 13.98
CA ILE A 221 -3.13 -24.28 13.71
C ILE A 221 -2.77 -23.84 12.29
N GLY A 222 -1.48 -23.88 11.91
CA GLY A 222 -1.01 -23.53 10.57
C GLY A 222 -1.63 -24.36 9.44
N ARG A 223 -2.04 -25.62 9.72
CA ARG A 223 -2.77 -26.46 8.76
C ARG A 223 -4.26 -26.14 8.66
N LYS A 224 -4.85 -25.64 9.77
CA LYS A 224 -6.28 -25.30 9.80
C LYS A 224 -6.59 -23.93 9.24
N THR A 225 -5.65 -22.99 9.32
CA THR A 225 -5.82 -21.64 8.75
C THR A 225 -5.05 -21.50 7.45
N GLN A 226 -5.63 -20.80 6.48
CA GLN A 226 -4.94 -20.35 5.27
C GLN A 226 -4.26 -18.99 5.49
N GLY A 227 -4.59 -18.29 6.57
CA GLY A 227 -4.04 -17.01 6.93
C GLY A 227 -2.62 -17.12 7.49
N ARG A 228 -1.94 -15.99 7.50
CA ARG A 228 -0.61 -15.82 8.09
C ARG A 228 -0.63 -14.65 9.05
N LEU A 229 0.14 -14.76 10.13
CA LEU A 229 0.32 -13.68 11.10
C LEU A 229 1.79 -13.30 11.15
N ILE A 230 2.07 -12.00 10.97
CA ILE A 230 3.41 -11.42 11.09
C ILE A 230 3.36 -10.38 12.21
N ILE A 231 4.28 -10.48 13.15
CA ILE A 231 4.48 -9.52 14.23
C ILE A 231 5.74 -8.73 13.92
N LYS A 232 5.67 -7.41 14.08
CA LYS A 232 6.80 -6.51 13.86
C LYS A 232 6.92 -5.51 14.99
N GLU A 233 8.06 -5.52 15.65
CA GLU A 233 8.42 -4.54 16.67
C GLU A 233 9.10 -3.32 16.06
N TYR A 234 8.74 -2.14 16.57
CA TYR A 234 9.44 -0.89 16.37
C TYR A 234 9.75 -0.24 17.73
N PRO A 235 10.89 0.42 17.86
CA PRO A 235 11.16 1.20 19.08
C PRO A 235 10.10 2.28 19.28
N THR A 236 9.76 2.55 20.54
CA THR A 236 8.79 3.57 20.93
C THR A 236 9.10 4.93 20.28
N ALA A 237 8.10 5.59 19.74
CA ALA A 237 8.18 6.89 19.08
C ALA A 237 9.12 6.98 17.87
N SER A 238 9.55 5.85 17.30
CA SER A 238 10.46 5.83 16.15
C SER A 238 9.74 5.63 14.81
N ALA A 239 8.55 5.03 14.82
CA ALA A 239 7.85 4.65 13.60
C ALA A 239 6.59 5.49 13.36
N HIS A 240 6.38 5.87 12.11
CA HIS A 240 5.21 6.58 11.60
C HIS A 240 4.62 5.83 10.40
N ALA A 241 3.48 6.26 9.90
CA ALA A 241 2.77 5.61 8.77
C ALA A 241 3.65 5.35 7.54
N GLY A 242 4.63 6.21 7.25
CA GLY A 242 5.60 6.00 6.16
C GLY A 242 6.49 4.78 6.37
N HIS A 243 6.91 4.48 7.61
CA HIS A 243 7.65 3.25 7.91
C HIS A 243 6.76 2.01 7.76
N PHE A 244 5.49 2.11 8.15
CA PHE A 244 4.53 1.01 7.99
C PHE A 244 4.24 0.74 6.51
N LYS A 245 4.12 1.79 5.68
CA LYS A 245 4.01 1.65 4.23
C LYS A 245 5.25 0.95 3.62
N GLY A 246 6.44 1.34 4.08
CA GLY A 246 7.69 0.66 3.69
C GLY A 246 7.68 -0.82 4.07
N LEU A 247 7.22 -1.14 5.29
CA LEU A 247 7.09 -2.53 5.76
C LEU A 247 6.10 -3.33 4.91
N LEU A 248 4.93 -2.76 4.59
CA LEU A 248 3.93 -3.41 3.73
C LEU A 248 4.50 -3.76 2.36
N ASN A 249 5.23 -2.83 1.74
CA ASN A 249 5.90 -3.07 0.47
C ASN A 249 6.99 -4.15 0.59
N GLU A 250 7.79 -4.12 1.66
CA GLU A 250 8.83 -5.12 1.91
C GLU A 250 8.25 -6.52 2.11
N LEU A 251 7.17 -6.64 2.87
CA LEU A 251 6.47 -7.90 3.09
C LEU A 251 5.84 -8.45 1.82
N SER A 252 5.27 -7.58 0.99
CA SER A 252 4.73 -7.96 -0.32
C SER A 252 5.83 -8.51 -1.23
N LEU A 253 6.96 -7.80 -1.35
CA LEU A 253 8.05 -8.19 -2.24
C LEU A 253 8.84 -9.42 -1.75
N LYS A 254 9.16 -9.49 -0.44
CA LYS A 254 10.06 -10.53 0.09
C LYS A 254 9.33 -11.78 0.56
N LYS A 255 8.09 -11.64 1.02
CA LYS A 255 7.33 -12.74 1.63
C LYS A 255 6.03 -13.07 0.89
N TYR A 256 5.72 -12.35 -0.20
CA TYR A 256 4.44 -12.47 -0.90
C TYR A 256 3.27 -12.38 0.10
N PHE A 257 3.36 -11.38 0.98
CA PHE A 257 2.41 -11.21 2.07
C PHE A 257 1.73 -9.85 1.95
N LYS A 258 0.43 -9.87 1.74
CA LYS A 258 -0.47 -8.71 1.81
C LYS A 258 -1.40 -8.94 2.99
N PRO A 259 -1.39 -8.08 4.03
CA PRO A 259 -2.32 -8.22 5.15
C PRO A 259 -3.72 -7.79 4.75
N ASP A 260 -4.72 -8.47 5.32
CA ASP A 260 -6.13 -8.07 5.28
C ASP A 260 -6.45 -7.10 6.42
N ILE A 261 -5.70 -7.19 7.51
CA ILE A 261 -5.87 -6.36 8.70
C ILE A 261 -4.53 -6.05 9.34
N VAL A 262 -4.38 -4.80 9.81
CA VAL A 262 -3.19 -4.32 10.51
C VAL A 262 -3.56 -3.86 11.92
N PHE A 263 -2.92 -4.44 12.92
CA PHE A 263 -2.98 -4.00 14.31
C PHE A 263 -1.80 -3.10 14.63
N VAL A 264 -2.03 -1.98 15.33
CA VAL A 264 -0.99 -1.04 15.78
C VAL A 264 -1.13 -0.84 17.28
N ASP A 265 -0.20 -1.35 18.06
CA ASP A 265 -0.23 -1.30 19.53
C ASP A 265 0.91 -0.41 20.06
N TYR A 266 0.63 0.86 20.38
CA TYR A 266 -0.60 1.60 20.30
C TYR A 266 -0.38 3.01 19.71
N LEU A 267 -1.44 3.64 19.26
CA LEU A 267 -1.44 4.86 18.46
C LEU A 267 -0.67 6.03 19.09
N ASN A 268 -0.78 6.25 20.41
CA ASN A 268 -0.19 7.43 21.08
C ASN A 268 1.34 7.40 21.12
N ILE A 269 1.97 6.24 20.92
CA ILE A 269 3.44 6.10 20.88
C ILE A 269 3.99 6.00 19.45
N CYS A 270 3.13 6.13 18.43
CA CYS A 270 3.57 6.34 17.06
C CYS A 270 4.17 7.73 16.90
N ALA A 271 5.08 7.87 15.93
CA ALA A 271 5.51 9.17 15.45
C ALA A 271 4.57 9.69 14.35
N SER A 272 4.50 11.02 14.19
CA SER A 272 3.87 11.63 13.01
C SER A 272 4.92 12.00 11.98
N SER A 273 4.61 11.79 10.71
CA SER A 273 5.47 12.24 9.60
C SER A 273 5.38 13.75 9.37
N ARG A 274 4.25 14.38 9.78
CA ARG A 274 3.95 15.81 9.56
C ARG A 274 4.60 16.70 10.59
N TYR A 275 4.74 16.24 11.84
CA TYR A 275 5.21 17.06 12.95
C TYR A 275 6.50 16.51 13.56
N LYS A 276 7.57 17.27 13.46
CA LYS A 276 8.86 16.98 14.10
C LYS A 276 9.00 17.80 15.37
N GLY A 277 8.92 17.15 16.56
CA GLY A 277 9.23 17.77 17.85
C GLY A 277 8.03 18.33 18.62
N HIS A 278 8.32 18.89 19.82
CA HIS A 278 7.36 19.21 20.89
C HIS A 278 6.52 20.51 20.70
N ILE A 279 6.41 21.05 19.50
CA ILE A 279 5.79 22.36 19.28
C ILE A 279 4.26 22.28 19.12
N VAL A 280 3.71 21.07 19.03
CA VAL A 280 2.29 20.87 18.73
C VAL A 280 1.55 20.31 19.94
N ASN A 281 0.31 20.79 20.16
CA ASN A 281 -0.57 20.24 21.19
C ASN A 281 -0.75 18.72 21.00
N SER A 282 -0.75 17.96 22.10
CA SER A 282 -0.90 16.50 22.12
C SER A 282 -2.12 16.00 21.32
N TYR A 283 -3.24 16.71 21.40
CA TYR A 283 -4.44 16.40 20.62
C TYR A 283 -4.18 16.48 19.09
N THR A 284 -3.57 17.57 18.64
CA THR A 284 -3.26 17.76 17.22
C THR A 284 -2.26 16.70 16.72
N TYR A 285 -1.31 16.33 17.57
CA TYR A 285 -0.33 15.30 17.26
C TYR A 285 -0.97 13.92 17.09
N VAL A 286 -1.80 13.49 18.02
CA VAL A 286 -2.52 12.21 17.96
C VAL A 286 -3.51 12.18 16.79
N LYS A 287 -4.19 13.31 16.53
CA LYS A 287 -5.07 13.45 15.37
C LYS A 287 -4.30 13.25 14.06
N ALA A 288 -3.12 13.84 13.92
CA ALA A 288 -2.31 13.66 12.71
C ALA A 288 -1.88 12.20 12.50
N ILE A 289 -1.47 11.50 13.57
CA ILE A 289 -1.16 10.07 13.50
C ILE A 289 -2.37 9.25 13.03
N ALA A 290 -3.55 9.53 13.58
CA ALA A 290 -4.78 8.84 13.20
C ALA A 290 -5.14 9.09 11.72
N GLU A 291 -4.99 10.34 11.24
CA GLU A 291 -5.20 10.67 9.83
C GLU A 291 -4.20 9.96 8.91
N GLU A 292 -2.93 9.90 9.31
CA GLU A 292 -1.87 9.20 8.57
C GLU A 292 -2.13 7.69 8.50
N LEU A 293 -2.55 7.06 9.61
CA LEU A 293 -2.90 5.64 9.63
C LEU A 293 -4.16 5.33 8.82
N ARG A 294 -5.16 6.21 8.86
CA ARG A 294 -6.34 6.08 8.01
C ARG A 294 -5.97 6.18 6.53
N GLY A 295 -5.11 7.12 6.17
CA GLY A 295 -4.57 7.23 4.81
C GLY A 295 -3.89 5.94 4.36
N LEU A 296 -3.06 5.35 5.24
CA LEU A 296 -2.40 4.07 4.98
C LEU A 296 -3.40 2.94 4.72
N ALA A 297 -4.48 2.88 5.50
CA ALA A 297 -5.52 1.87 5.35
C ALA A 297 -6.25 1.99 3.99
N VAL A 298 -6.57 3.22 3.57
CA VAL A 298 -7.22 3.48 2.27
C VAL A 298 -6.30 3.15 1.10
N GLU A 299 -5.02 3.55 1.17
CA GLU A 299 -4.04 3.32 0.10
C GLU A 299 -3.71 1.83 -0.12
N ASN A 300 -3.75 1.02 0.93
CA ASN A 300 -3.36 -0.39 0.88
C ASN A 300 -4.55 -1.36 0.90
N ASP A 301 -5.76 -0.84 0.95
CA ASP A 301 -7.01 -1.62 1.01
C ASP A 301 -7.06 -2.59 2.21
N VAL A 302 -6.72 -2.08 3.42
CA VAL A 302 -6.66 -2.86 4.67
C VAL A 302 -7.57 -2.26 5.75
#